data_53188cac7f26c30e0360add25f7876ac
#
_entry.id   53188cac7f26c30e0360add25f7876ac
#
_cell.length_a   1.000
_cell.length_b   1.000
_cell.length_c   1.000
_cell.angle_alpha   90.00
_cell.angle_beta   90.00
_cell.angle_gamma   90.00
#
_symmetry.space_group_name_H-M   'P 1'
#
loop_
_entity.id
_entity.type
_entity.pdbx_description
1 polymer ?
#
loop_
_entity_poly.entity_id
_entity_poly.type
_entity_poly.pdbx_seq_one_letter_code
_entity_poly.pdbx_strand_id
1 'polypeptide(L)'
;MIKLVNESEFANMRQEWNWLLSQSTNNSLFLTHEWLFTWWQIFKDNKQLLIIAVYDNEHQLIGIAPFYIEAACYFKLLSVKALKFLGTNKIDPDYLTIITNPGCTKRVIHEVFEWLYGNRHLWDIMLLENILQHEHELVAIVDFLNDKKWRFLIRDHGVCPYIELPKQVDDYLKGF
;
A
#
# COMPACT_ATOMS: atom_id res chain seq x y z
N MET A 1 8.96 6.77 14.43
CA MET A 1 7.74 6.80 15.30
C MET A 1 6.52 6.43 14.49
N ILE A 2 5.71 5.48 14.98
CA ILE A 2 4.47 5.04 14.31
C ILE A 2 3.27 5.82 14.85
N LYS A 3 2.36 6.18 13.93
CA LYS A 3 1.04 6.75 14.22
C LYS A 3 -0.04 6.02 13.41
N LEU A 4 -1.11 5.59 14.07
CA LEU A 4 -2.31 5.11 13.38
C LEU A 4 -3.18 6.29 12.96
N VAL A 5 -3.59 6.30 11.71
CA VAL A 5 -4.39 7.38 11.12
C VAL A 5 -5.85 6.99 11.14
N ASN A 6 -6.68 7.77 11.81
CA ASN A 6 -8.13 7.59 11.80
C ASN A 6 -8.79 8.26 10.58
N GLU A 7 -10.10 8.06 10.35
CA GLU A 7 -10.81 8.60 9.18
C GLU A 7 -10.75 10.13 9.08
N SER A 8 -10.83 10.84 10.19
CA SER A 8 -10.77 12.31 10.21
C SER A 8 -9.37 12.80 9.86
N GLU A 9 -8.34 12.14 10.38
CA GLU A 9 -6.95 12.45 10.04
C GLU A 9 -6.67 12.11 8.58
N PHE A 10 -7.15 10.95 8.09
CA PHE A 10 -7.02 10.59 6.68
C PHE A 10 -7.62 11.65 5.77
N ALA A 11 -8.82 12.14 6.07
CA ALA A 11 -9.44 13.22 5.30
C ALA A 11 -8.57 14.49 5.20
N ASN A 12 -7.76 14.77 6.22
CA ASN A 12 -6.96 15.99 6.31
C ASN A 12 -5.49 15.82 5.86
N MET A 13 -5.03 14.61 5.58
CA MET A 13 -3.62 14.33 5.24
C MET A 13 -3.26 14.58 3.77
N ARG A 14 -4.16 15.12 2.94
CA ARG A 14 -3.96 15.22 1.50
C ARG A 14 -2.62 15.83 1.09
N GLN A 15 -2.23 16.94 1.70
CA GLN A 15 -0.99 17.63 1.32
C GLN A 15 0.26 16.84 1.71
N GLU A 16 0.31 16.36 2.94
CA GLU A 16 1.43 15.60 3.47
C GLU A 16 1.58 14.24 2.75
N TRP A 17 0.44 13.56 2.50
CA TRP A 17 0.38 12.30 1.75
C TRP A 17 0.95 12.45 0.34
N ASN A 18 0.39 13.38 -0.44
CA ASN A 18 0.80 13.57 -1.83
C ASN A 18 2.22 14.15 -1.95
N TRP A 19 2.68 14.90 -0.95
CA TRP A 19 4.08 15.31 -0.88
C TRP A 19 4.99 14.09 -0.74
N LEU A 20 4.73 13.20 0.22
CA LEU A 20 5.51 11.97 0.38
C LEU A 20 5.46 11.11 -0.89
N LEU A 21 4.27 10.93 -1.47
CA LEU A 21 4.10 10.16 -2.71
C LEU A 21 4.94 10.74 -3.85
N SER A 22 5.01 12.07 -3.99
CA SER A 22 5.81 12.73 -5.02
C SER A 22 7.33 12.49 -4.87
N GLN A 23 7.79 12.15 -3.68
CA GLN A 23 9.18 11.79 -3.39
C GLN A 23 9.45 10.29 -3.53
N SER A 24 8.42 9.46 -3.55
CA SER A 24 8.57 8.00 -3.62
C SER A 24 8.97 7.54 -5.02
N THR A 25 9.56 6.35 -5.11
CA THR A 25 9.92 5.71 -6.39
C THR A 25 8.69 5.31 -7.19
N ASN A 26 7.60 4.96 -6.51
CA ASN A 26 6.32 4.61 -7.11
C ASN A 26 5.30 5.73 -6.90
N ASN A 27 5.27 6.69 -7.84
CA ASN A 27 4.30 7.79 -7.85
C ASN A 27 3.08 7.43 -8.72
N SER A 28 2.37 6.37 -8.34
CA SER A 28 1.18 5.90 -9.04
C SER A 28 -0.06 6.75 -8.71
N LEU A 29 -0.93 6.93 -9.70
CA LEU A 29 -2.26 7.53 -9.50
C LEU A 29 -3.06 6.79 -8.43
N PHE A 30 -2.95 5.46 -8.39
CA PHE A 30 -3.67 4.58 -7.45
C PHE A 30 -3.21 4.72 -5.99
N LEU A 31 -2.07 5.40 -5.75
CA LEU A 31 -1.55 5.70 -4.42
C LEU A 31 -1.82 7.13 -3.98
N THR A 32 -2.42 7.97 -4.83
CA THR A 32 -2.78 9.35 -4.44
C THR A 32 -3.80 9.35 -3.31
N HIS A 33 -3.71 10.37 -2.45
CA HIS A 33 -4.68 10.56 -1.38
C HIS A 33 -6.12 10.61 -1.91
N GLU A 34 -6.34 11.33 -3.01
CA GLU A 34 -7.64 11.50 -3.63
C GLU A 34 -8.26 10.17 -4.06
N TRP A 35 -7.45 9.31 -4.67
CA TRP A 35 -7.89 7.99 -5.10
C TRP A 35 -8.26 7.10 -3.92
N LEU A 36 -7.34 6.95 -2.96
CA LEU A 36 -7.52 6.03 -1.84
C LEU A 36 -8.58 6.53 -0.85
N PHE A 37 -8.68 7.84 -0.63
CA PHE A 37 -9.72 8.41 0.21
C PHE A 37 -11.10 8.25 -0.42
N THR A 38 -11.25 8.53 -1.73
CA THR A 38 -12.51 8.31 -2.46
C THR A 38 -12.91 6.84 -2.44
N TRP A 39 -11.93 5.94 -2.69
CA TRP A 39 -12.17 4.51 -2.59
C TRP A 39 -12.68 4.12 -1.20
N TRP A 40 -12.04 4.62 -0.14
CA TRP A 40 -12.45 4.35 1.23
C TRP A 40 -13.89 4.83 1.48
N GLN A 41 -14.24 6.05 1.09
CA GLN A 41 -15.58 6.59 1.29
C GLN A 41 -16.68 5.74 0.63
N ILE A 42 -16.39 5.13 -0.51
CA ILE A 42 -17.35 4.33 -1.28
C ILE A 42 -17.42 2.88 -0.77
N PHE A 43 -16.30 2.29 -0.37
CA PHE A 43 -16.19 0.84 -0.15
C PHE A 43 -15.89 0.45 1.30
N LYS A 44 -15.96 1.36 2.26
CA LYS A 44 -15.59 1.13 3.66
C LYS A 44 -16.54 0.20 4.45
N ASP A 45 -17.72 -0.09 3.93
CA ASP A 45 -18.70 -0.91 4.63
C ASP A 45 -18.12 -2.28 4.99
N ASN A 46 -18.29 -2.67 6.28
CA ASN A 46 -17.74 -3.89 6.86
C ASN A 46 -16.21 -4.01 6.82
N LYS A 47 -15.50 -2.88 6.73
CA LYS A 47 -14.04 -2.80 6.77
C LYS A 47 -13.56 -1.94 7.92
N GLN A 48 -12.38 -2.25 8.44
CA GLN A 48 -11.68 -1.46 9.43
C GLN A 48 -10.50 -0.76 8.75
N LEU A 49 -10.45 0.56 8.82
CA LEU A 49 -9.32 1.34 8.35
C LEU A 49 -8.09 1.01 9.20
N LEU A 50 -6.95 0.79 8.53
CA LEU A 50 -5.67 0.60 9.18
C LEU A 50 -4.58 1.30 8.35
N ILE A 51 -4.48 2.60 8.48
CA ILE A 51 -3.38 3.37 7.90
C ILE A 51 -2.30 3.55 8.97
N ILE A 52 -1.08 3.14 8.64
CA ILE A 52 0.09 3.27 9.50
C ILE A 52 1.00 4.33 8.90
N ALA A 53 1.12 5.47 9.56
CA ALA A 53 2.06 6.54 9.20
C ALA A 53 3.35 6.40 10.03
N VAL A 54 4.48 6.54 9.37
CA VAL A 54 5.82 6.47 9.97
C VAL A 54 6.47 7.84 9.87
N TYR A 55 6.85 8.38 11.01
CA TYR A 55 7.55 9.66 11.11
C TYR A 55 9.00 9.45 11.58
N ASP A 56 9.88 10.32 11.13
CA ASP A 56 11.26 10.34 11.62
C ASP A 56 11.40 11.07 12.98
N ASN A 57 12.65 11.33 13.39
CA ASN A 57 12.93 12.01 14.65
C ASN A 57 12.65 13.54 14.60
N GLU A 58 12.52 14.08 13.39
CA GLU A 58 12.19 15.49 13.14
C GLU A 58 10.70 15.69 12.89
N HIS A 59 9.89 14.65 13.17
CA HIS A 59 8.45 14.62 12.92
C HIS A 59 8.05 14.79 11.44
N GLN A 60 8.95 14.43 10.50
CA GLN A 60 8.61 14.40 9.09
C GLN A 60 8.01 13.04 8.72
N LEU A 61 6.98 13.04 7.91
CA LEU A 61 6.36 11.82 7.39
C LEU A 61 7.30 11.17 6.37
N ILE A 62 7.76 9.94 6.66
CA ILE A 62 8.70 9.19 5.82
C ILE A 62 8.12 7.91 5.25
N GLY A 63 6.93 7.50 5.70
CA GLY A 63 6.26 6.31 5.20
C GLY A 63 4.77 6.27 5.52
N ILE A 64 4.00 5.68 4.60
CA ILE A 64 2.57 5.39 4.78
C ILE A 64 2.29 3.97 4.30
N ALA A 65 1.74 3.14 5.17
CA ALA A 65 1.18 1.84 4.82
C ALA A 65 -0.35 1.95 4.77
N PRO A 66 -0.96 2.05 3.57
CA PRO A 66 -2.37 2.28 3.39
C PRO A 66 -3.14 0.97 3.40
N PHE A 67 -3.46 0.45 4.57
CA PHE A 67 -4.15 -0.82 4.74
C PHE A 67 -5.60 -0.65 5.20
N TYR A 68 -6.34 -1.73 5.03
CA TYR A 68 -7.60 -2.00 5.73
C TYR A 68 -7.70 -3.47 6.10
N ILE A 69 -8.61 -3.78 7.02
CA ILE A 69 -8.93 -5.15 7.42
C ILE A 69 -10.38 -5.41 7.07
N GLU A 70 -10.65 -6.55 6.45
CA GLU A 70 -12.01 -7.05 6.23
C GLU A 70 -12.16 -8.49 6.69
N ALA A 71 -13.37 -8.85 7.11
CA ALA A 71 -13.71 -10.23 7.38
C ALA A 71 -13.96 -10.95 6.03
N ALA A 72 -13.08 -11.88 5.69
CA ALA A 72 -13.25 -12.77 4.54
C ALA A 72 -13.82 -14.11 5.03
N CYS A 73 -14.93 -14.54 4.43
CA CYS A 73 -15.52 -15.82 4.76
C CYS A 73 -15.02 -16.90 3.80
N TYR A 74 -14.16 -17.80 4.28
CA TYR A 74 -13.69 -18.94 3.51
C TYR A 74 -14.58 -20.16 3.78
N PHE A 75 -15.07 -20.79 2.71
CA PHE A 75 -15.92 -22.00 2.75
C PHE A 75 -17.19 -21.88 3.63
N LYS A 76 -17.73 -20.67 3.82
CA LYS A 76 -18.93 -20.40 4.65
C LYS A 76 -18.81 -20.81 6.14
N LEU A 77 -17.64 -21.25 6.58
CA LEU A 77 -17.41 -21.83 7.93
C LEU A 77 -16.33 -21.10 8.73
N LEU A 78 -15.39 -20.43 8.06
CA LEU A 78 -14.28 -19.76 8.73
C LEU A 78 -14.28 -18.27 8.36
N SER A 79 -14.50 -17.42 9.37
CA SER A 79 -14.28 -15.99 9.22
C SER A 79 -12.81 -15.69 9.51
N VAL A 80 -12.11 -15.13 8.51
CA VAL A 80 -10.70 -14.78 8.57
C VAL A 80 -10.56 -13.27 8.37
N LYS A 81 -9.79 -12.62 9.22
CA LYS A 81 -9.48 -11.19 9.10
C LYS A 81 -8.33 -11.02 8.09
N ALA A 82 -8.63 -10.51 6.92
CA ALA A 82 -7.65 -10.26 5.87
C ALA A 82 -7.19 -8.80 5.91
N LEU A 83 -5.88 -8.60 6.09
CA LEU A 83 -5.21 -7.31 5.90
C LEU A 83 -4.91 -7.12 4.42
N LYS A 84 -5.30 -5.99 3.85
CA LYS A 84 -5.14 -5.66 2.43
C LYS A 84 -4.74 -4.21 2.22
N PHE A 85 -4.22 -3.88 1.03
CA PHE A 85 -4.05 -2.48 0.64
C PHE A 85 -5.40 -1.80 0.38
N LEU A 86 -5.53 -0.53 0.80
CA LEU A 86 -6.60 0.33 0.28
C LEU A 86 -6.54 0.35 -1.25
N GLY A 87 -7.70 0.36 -1.88
CA GLY A 87 -7.80 0.33 -3.35
C GLY A 87 -8.12 -1.05 -3.92
N THR A 88 -7.84 -2.16 -3.22
CA THR A 88 -8.05 -3.52 -3.75
C THR A 88 -9.52 -3.96 -3.84
N ASN A 89 -9.78 -5.03 -4.60
CA ASN A 89 -11.02 -5.83 -4.69
C ASN A 89 -12.18 -5.30 -5.52
N LYS A 90 -12.34 -4.00 -5.78
CA LYS A 90 -13.52 -3.47 -6.49
C LYS A 90 -13.17 -2.80 -7.80
N ILE A 91 -11.98 -2.28 -7.85
CA ILE A 91 -11.41 -1.61 -9.00
C ILE A 91 -10.03 -2.26 -9.11
N ASP A 92 -9.66 -2.75 -10.22
CA ASP A 92 -8.40 -3.45 -10.44
C ASP A 92 -7.23 -2.44 -10.51
N PRO A 93 -6.72 -1.95 -9.37
CA PRO A 93 -5.66 -0.95 -9.36
C PRO A 93 -4.33 -1.62 -9.65
N ASP A 94 -3.46 -0.91 -10.34
CA ASP A 94 -2.09 -1.31 -10.53
C ASP A 94 -1.16 -0.63 -9.52
N TYR A 95 0.00 -1.26 -9.26
CA TYR A 95 1.13 -0.63 -8.56
C TYR A 95 0.82 -0.18 -7.13
N LEU A 96 0.09 -0.98 -6.37
CA LEU A 96 -0.11 -0.74 -4.95
C LEU A 96 1.14 -1.10 -4.16
N THR A 97 1.50 -0.26 -3.18
CA THR A 97 2.62 -0.53 -2.29
C THR A 97 2.54 0.32 -1.01
N ILE A 98 3.48 0.13 -0.10
CA ILE A 98 3.72 1.06 1.00
C ILE A 98 4.48 2.27 0.42
N ILE A 99 3.96 3.47 0.63
CA ILE A 99 4.58 4.71 0.16
C ILE A 99 5.75 5.03 1.07
N THR A 100 6.96 5.14 0.52
CA THR A 100 8.16 5.42 1.30
C THR A 100 9.00 6.53 0.69
N ASN A 101 9.66 7.30 1.54
CA ASN A 101 10.80 8.10 1.09
C ASN A 101 11.94 7.14 0.71
N PRO A 102 12.55 7.21 -0.49
CA PRO A 102 13.52 6.24 -0.99
C PRO A 102 14.68 5.95 -0.04
N GLY A 103 15.17 6.97 0.67
CA GLY A 103 16.24 6.79 1.67
C GLY A 103 15.82 6.05 2.95
N CYS A 104 14.52 5.84 3.14
CA CYS A 104 13.94 5.30 4.38
C CYS A 104 13.19 3.98 4.19
N THR A 105 13.12 3.42 2.98
CA THR A 105 12.29 2.25 2.64
C THR A 105 12.50 1.08 3.63
N LYS A 106 13.73 0.63 3.84
CA LYS A 106 14.00 -0.49 4.75
C LYS A 106 13.55 -0.20 6.18
N ARG A 107 13.77 1.02 6.66
CA ARG A 107 13.35 1.44 7.99
C ARG A 107 11.83 1.48 8.11
N VAL A 108 11.14 2.07 7.14
CA VAL A 108 9.67 2.15 7.12
C VAL A 108 9.06 0.76 7.10
N ILE A 109 9.51 -0.12 6.21
CA ILE A 109 9.03 -1.50 6.12
C ILE A 109 9.25 -2.23 7.45
N HIS A 110 10.46 -2.10 8.04
CA HIS A 110 10.75 -2.72 9.33
C HIS A 110 9.81 -2.22 10.44
N GLU A 111 9.63 -0.89 10.59
CA GLU A 111 8.75 -0.33 11.61
C GLU A 111 7.28 -0.76 11.42
N VAL A 112 6.77 -0.75 10.18
CA VAL A 112 5.40 -1.17 9.85
C VAL A 112 5.19 -2.65 10.16
N PHE A 113 6.08 -3.53 9.71
CA PHE A 113 5.92 -4.96 9.89
C PHE A 113 6.18 -5.42 11.33
N GLU A 114 7.06 -4.76 12.08
CA GLU A 114 7.20 -4.99 13.53
C GLU A 114 5.91 -4.60 14.27
N TRP A 115 5.31 -3.47 13.89
CA TRP A 115 4.02 -3.08 14.46
C TRP A 115 2.93 -4.11 14.13
N LEU A 116 2.85 -4.57 12.88
CA LEU A 116 1.90 -5.61 12.46
C LEU A 116 2.13 -6.92 13.22
N TYR A 117 3.40 -7.28 13.48
CA TYR A 117 3.77 -8.46 14.26
C TYR A 117 3.30 -8.35 15.70
N GLY A 118 3.51 -7.23 16.35
CA GLY A 118 3.03 -6.98 17.71
C GLY A 118 1.50 -6.94 17.83
N ASN A 119 0.80 -6.70 16.73
CA ASN A 119 -0.66 -6.54 16.68
C ASN A 119 -1.37 -7.65 15.87
N ARG A 120 -0.81 -8.87 15.88
CA ARG A 120 -1.38 -10.02 15.13
C ARG A 120 -2.80 -10.40 15.51
N HIS A 121 -3.30 -9.95 16.63
CA HIS A 121 -4.70 -10.14 17.02
C HIS A 121 -5.71 -9.38 16.13
N LEU A 122 -5.23 -8.41 15.35
CA LEU A 122 -6.06 -7.62 14.43
C LEU A 122 -6.32 -8.34 13.11
N TRP A 123 -5.43 -9.23 12.67
CA TRP A 123 -5.49 -9.89 11.37
C TRP A 123 -5.01 -11.34 11.44
N ASP A 124 -5.51 -12.17 10.54
CA ASP A 124 -5.14 -13.59 10.43
C ASP A 124 -4.25 -13.86 9.21
N ILE A 125 -4.49 -13.13 8.12
CA ILE A 125 -3.75 -13.26 6.85
C ILE A 125 -3.50 -11.88 6.25
N MET A 126 -2.35 -11.70 5.59
CA MET A 126 -2.05 -10.55 4.73
C MET A 126 -2.17 -10.96 3.26
N LEU A 127 -2.95 -10.20 2.50
CA LEU A 127 -3.12 -10.34 1.07
C LEU A 127 -2.70 -9.02 0.41
N LEU A 128 -1.42 -8.90 0.11
CA LEU A 128 -0.82 -7.73 -0.50
C LEU A 128 -0.71 -7.96 -2.01
N GLU A 129 -1.69 -7.46 -2.73
CA GLU A 129 -1.85 -7.68 -4.17
C GLU A 129 -1.37 -6.48 -4.98
N ASN A 130 -1.07 -6.70 -6.26
CA ASN A 130 -0.74 -5.66 -7.25
C ASN A 130 0.55 -4.86 -6.94
N ILE A 131 1.52 -5.49 -6.27
CA ILE A 131 2.86 -4.91 -6.06
C ILE A 131 3.70 -5.22 -7.30
N LEU A 132 4.42 -4.22 -7.82
CA LEU A 132 5.39 -4.42 -8.89
C LEU A 132 6.54 -5.33 -8.43
N GLN A 133 6.93 -6.28 -9.29
CA GLN A 133 7.93 -7.30 -8.98
C GLN A 133 9.31 -6.71 -8.60
N HIS A 134 9.66 -5.56 -9.14
CA HIS A 134 10.99 -4.94 -8.95
C HIS A 134 10.99 -3.75 -8.00
N GLU A 135 9.88 -3.53 -7.26
CA GLU A 135 9.81 -2.46 -6.27
C GLU A 135 10.73 -2.71 -5.07
N HIS A 136 11.39 -1.65 -4.62
CA HIS A 136 12.26 -1.69 -3.45
C HIS A 136 11.51 -2.10 -2.18
N GLU A 137 10.24 -1.72 -2.09
CA GLU A 137 9.35 -2.07 -1.00
C GLU A 137 9.08 -3.56 -0.95
N LEU A 138 8.82 -4.21 -2.09
CA LEU A 138 8.64 -5.67 -2.13
C LEU A 138 9.89 -6.40 -1.66
N VAL A 139 11.07 -5.98 -2.12
CA VAL A 139 12.34 -6.57 -1.69
C VAL A 139 12.52 -6.42 -0.19
N ALA A 140 12.27 -5.23 0.36
CA ALA A 140 12.40 -4.99 1.80
C ALA A 140 11.37 -5.78 2.63
N ILE A 141 10.14 -5.96 2.11
CA ILE A 141 9.12 -6.83 2.75
C ILE A 141 9.60 -8.28 2.79
N VAL A 142 10.08 -8.80 1.66
CA VAL A 142 10.56 -10.20 1.56
C VAL A 142 11.76 -10.43 2.48
N ASP A 143 12.71 -9.49 2.52
CA ASP A 143 13.85 -9.54 3.45
C ASP A 143 13.37 -9.64 4.90
N PHE A 144 12.45 -8.77 5.31
CA PHE A 144 11.87 -8.79 6.66
C PHE A 144 11.19 -10.11 6.98
N LEU A 145 10.36 -10.62 6.07
CA LEU A 145 9.62 -11.88 6.27
C LEU A 145 10.57 -13.07 6.42
N ASN A 146 11.66 -13.11 5.65
CA ASN A 146 12.70 -14.13 5.74
C ASN A 146 13.44 -14.05 7.09
N ASP A 147 13.86 -12.86 7.51
CA ASP A 147 14.57 -12.64 8.78
C ASP A 147 13.72 -13.08 9.98
N LYS A 148 12.43 -12.82 9.95
CA LYS A 148 11.47 -13.24 10.99
C LYS A 148 10.95 -14.66 10.82
N LYS A 149 11.35 -15.36 9.77
CA LYS A 149 10.89 -16.72 9.42
C LYS A 149 9.35 -16.83 9.30
N TRP A 150 8.72 -15.80 8.78
CA TRP A 150 7.30 -15.85 8.49
C TRP A 150 7.03 -16.73 7.27
N ARG A 151 5.89 -17.43 7.28
CA ARG A 151 5.43 -18.17 6.10
C ARG A 151 4.77 -17.19 5.14
N PHE A 152 5.22 -17.15 3.91
CA PHE A 152 4.62 -16.35 2.85
C PHE A 152 4.68 -17.09 1.51
N LEU A 153 3.90 -16.61 0.56
CA LEU A 153 3.88 -17.10 -0.81
C LEU A 153 3.81 -15.89 -1.74
N ILE A 154 4.70 -15.84 -2.70
CA ILE A 154 4.65 -14.88 -3.81
C ILE A 154 4.02 -15.59 -5.01
N ARG A 155 3.06 -14.92 -5.64
CA ARG A 155 2.42 -15.39 -6.87
C ARG A 155 2.44 -14.28 -7.90
N ASP A 156 2.79 -14.64 -9.12
CA ASP A 156 2.60 -13.73 -10.26
C ASP A 156 1.09 -13.62 -10.52
N HIS A 157 0.62 -12.39 -10.58
CA HIS A 157 -0.81 -12.10 -10.78
C HIS A 157 -1.13 -11.76 -12.23
N GLY A 158 -0.20 -11.11 -12.93
CA GLY A 158 -0.36 -10.70 -14.32
C GLY A 158 0.76 -9.82 -14.81
N VAL A 159 0.62 -9.37 -16.04
CA VAL A 159 1.52 -8.41 -16.69
C VAL A 159 0.73 -7.13 -16.96
N CYS A 160 1.22 -5.99 -16.50
CA CYS A 160 0.68 -4.69 -16.85
C CYS A 160 1.41 -4.16 -18.10
N PRO A 161 0.82 -4.27 -19.30
CA PRO A 161 1.40 -3.67 -20.49
C PRO A 161 1.32 -2.14 -20.39
N TYR A 162 2.39 -1.47 -20.73
CA TYR A 162 2.41 0.00 -20.79
C TYR A 162 2.98 0.47 -22.12
N ILE A 163 2.58 1.66 -22.53
CA ILE A 163 3.09 2.34 -23.70
C ILE A 163 3.71 3.66 -23.26
N GLU A 164 4.96 3.87 -23.60
CA GLU A 164 5.59 5.18 -23.41
C GLU A 164 4.97 6.20 -24.35
N LEU A 165 4.31 7.19 -23.80
CA LEU A 165 3.72 8.26 -24.60
C LEU A 165 4.77 9.34 -24.90
N PRO A 166 4.96 9.74 -26.16
CA PRO A 166 5.81 10.87 -26.49
C PRO A 166 5.20 12.18 -25.95
N LYS A 167 6.04 13.21 -25.85
CA LYS A 167 5.61 14.53 -25.31
C LYS A 167 4.54 15.22 -26.16
N GLN A 168 4.45 14.88 -27.44
CA GLN A 168 3.47 15.44 -28.37
C GLN A 168 2.59 14.33 -28.93
N VAL A 169 1.27 14.58 -28.98
CA VAL A 169 0.29 13.62 -29.52
C VAL A 169 0.58 13.30 -31.00
N ASP A 170 1.02 14.29 -31.78
CA ASP A 170 1.34 14.10 -33.20
C ASP A 170 2.49 13.11 -33.41
N ASP A 171 3.45 13.03 -32.49
CA ASP A 171 4.55 12.09 -32.58
C ASP A 171 4.11 10.66 -32.23
N TYR A 172 3.11 10.52 -31.36
CA TYR A 172 2.45 9.24 -31.09
C TYR A 172 1.72 8.72 -32.33
N LEU A 173 0.95 9.59 -32.98
CA LEU A 173 0.16 9.20 -34.16
C LEU A 173 1.02 8.88 -35.39
N LYS A 174 2.24 9.41 -35.50
CA LYS A 174 3.18 9.09 -36.61
C LYS A 174 3.86 7.73 -36.43
N GLY A 175 3.82 7.12 -35.24
CA GLY A 175 4.42 5.82 -34.93
C GLY A 175 3.56 4.62 -35.34
N PHE A 176 2.36 4.88 -35.82
CA PHE A 176 1.42 3.91 -36.41
C PHE A 176 1.25 4.22 -37.91
#